data_6b26d0f4aef858c30225db18364572e0
#
_entry.id   6b26d0f4aef858c30225db18364572e0
#
_cell.length_a   1.000
_cell.length_b   1.000
_cell.length_c   1.000
_cell.angle_alpha   90.00
_cell.angle_beta   90.00
_cell.angle_gamma   90.00
#
_symmetry.space_group_name_H-M   'P 1'
#
loop_
_entity.id
_entity.type
_entity.pdbx_description
1 polymer ?
#
loop_
_entity_poly.entity_id
_entity_poly.type
_entity_poly.pdbx_seq_one_letter_code
_entity_poly.pdbx_strand_id
1 'polypeptide(L)'
;MFVILDTNHFSAVDRSAAAARVFLAKADRYEGALFISVITAEEVTRGWLALLSSKKKRADEIPVYQRLKRSAEMFGEWDILDWDADALVIFEDLRKRRLKMSTADMKIASIALAHDATLLTQNMHDFAKVPGLRVENWLD
;
A
#
# COMPACT_ATOMS: atom_id res chain seq x y z
N MET A 1 -4.93 7.90 -16.12
CA MET A 1 -4.82 6.54 -15.59
C MET A 1 -4.22 6.59 -14.19
N PHE A 2 -4.75 5.79 -13.28
CA PHE A 2 -4.28 5.76 -11.89
C PHE A 2 -3.42 4.54 -11.63
N VAL A 3 -2.40 4.72 -10.79
CA VAL A 3 -1.55 3.65 -10.30
C VAL A 3 -1.53 3.73 -8.77
N ILE A 4 -1.76 2.60 -8.12
CA ILE A 4 -1.78 2.51 -6.64
C ILE A 4 -0.66 1.56 -6.21
N LEU A 5 0.16 1.98 -5.25
CA LEU A 5 1.14 1.10 -4.61
C LEU A 5 0.44 0.28 -3.51
N ASP A 6 0.70 -1.02 -3.46
CA ASP A 6 0.31 -1.79 -2.29
C ASP A 6 1.24 -1.47 -1.10
N THR A 7 0.91 -1.96 0.07
CA THR A 7 1.64 -1.62 1.29
C THR A 7 3.11 -2.04 1.22
N ASN A 8 3.39 -3.25 0.74
CA ASN A 8 4.77 -3.73 0.65
C ASN A 8 5.59 -2.97 -0.38
N HIS A 9 4.97 -2.60 -1.50
CA HIS A 9 5.62 -1.81 -2.54
C HIS A 9 5.98 -0.42 -2.00
N PHE A 10 5.03 0.22 -1.33
CA PHE A 10 5.25 1.51 -0.66
C PHE A 10 6.36 1.41 0.39
N SER A 11 6.31 0.40 1.26
CA SER A 11 7.31 0.21 2.32
C SER A 11 8.71 -0.04 1.76
N ALA A 12 8.82 -0.80 0.66
CA ALA A 12 10.10 -1.04 0.02
C ALA A 12 10.70 0.27 -0.53
N VAL A 13 9.88 1.10 -1.17
CA VAL A 13 10.31 2.41 -1.69
C VAL A 13 10.74 3.32 -0.54
N ASP A 14 10.00 3.31 0.56
CA ASP A 14 10.29 4.15 1.73
C ASP A 14 11.58 3.75 2.46
N ARG A 15 11.85 2.44 2.57
CA ARG A 15 12.94 1.91 3.39
C ARG A 15 14.23 1.64 2.64
N SER A 16 14.19 1.48 1.33
CA SER A 16 15.35 1.06 0.53
C SER A 16 15.69 2.13 -0.52
N ALA A 17 16.88 2.69 -0.41
CA ALA A 17 17.37 3.63 -1.42
C ALA A 17 17.48 2.98 -2.81
N ALA A 18 17.85 1.70 -2.86
CA ALA A 18 17.93 0.97 -4.13
C ALA A 18 16.55 0.77 -4.76
N ALA A 19 15.56 0.35 -3.96
CA ALA A 19 14.17 0.22 -4.43
C ALA A 19 13.60 1.56 -4.87
N ALA A 20 13.86 2.62 -4.10
CA ALA A 20 13.40 3.97 -4.44
C ALA A 20 13.96 4.42 -5.79
N ARG A 21 15.23 4.14 -6.09
CA ARG A 21 15.83 4.51 -7.38
C ARG A 21 15.18 3.77 -8.55
N VAL A 22 14.93 2.47 -8.40
CA VAL A 22 14.27 1.67 -9.44
C VAL A 22 12.85 2.18 -9.67
N PHE A 23 12.11 2.41 -8.60
CA PHE A 23 10.75 2.93 -8.65
C PHE A 23 10.70 4.31 -9.32
N LEU A 24 11.55 5.24 -8.88
CA LEU A 24 11.56 6.62 -9.42
C LEU A 24 11.90 6.64 -10.90
N ALA A 25 12.79 5.77 -11.37
CA ALA A 25 13.12 5.70 -12.80
C ALA A 25 11.90 5.35 -13.65
N LYS A 26 11.00 4.50 -13.15
CA LYS A 26 9.75 4.17 -13.83
C LYS A 26 8.69 5.25 -13.62
N ALA A 27 8.61 5.80 -12.41
CA ALA A 27 7.66 6.86 -12.07
C ALA A 27 7.88 8.13 -12.91
N ASP A 28 9.13 8.49 -13.16
CA ASP A 28 9.49 9.67 -13.95
C ASP A 28 9.01 9.55 -15.41
N ARG A 29 8.84 8.32 -15.90
CA ARG A 29 8.35 8.06 -17.26
C ARG A 29 6.83 7.90 -17.31
N TYR A 30 6.20 7.86 -16.15
CA TYR A 30 4.76 7.64 -16.06
C TYR A 30 4.03 8.98 -16.06
N GLU A 31 3.11 9.16 -16.99
CA GLU A 31 2.38 10.42 -17.16
C GLU A 31 1.04 10.47 -16.40
N GLY A 32 0.74 9.43 -15.62
CA GLY A 32 -0.50 9.37 -14.85
C GLY A 32 -0.31 9.75 -13.40
N ALA A 33 -1.34 9.51 -12.59
CA ALA A 33 -1.35 9.83 -11.17
C ALA A 33 -0.95 8.63 -10.32
N LEU A 34 -0.13 8.88 -9.30
CA LEU A 34 0.35 7.88 -8.34
C LEU A 34 -0.36 8.06 -7.01
N PHE A 35 -0.85 6.96 -6.45
CA PHE A 35 -1.59 6.97 -5.19
C PHE A 35 -1.13 5.86 -4.27
N ILE A 36 -1.41 6.04 -2.98
CA ILE A 36 -1.54 4.93 -2.02
C ILE A 36 -2.99 4.89 -1.56
N SER A 37 -3.37 3.84 -0.87
CA SER A 37 -4.70 3.77 -0.26
C SER A 37 -4.64 4.10 1.22
N VAL A 38 -5.79 4.44 1.80
CA VAL A 38 -5.91 4.63 3.25
C VAL A 38 -5.58 3.32 4.00
N ILE A 39 -5.76 2.18 3.36
CA ILE A 39 -5.40 0.88 3.94
C ILE A 39 -3.88 0.79 4.17
N THR A 40 -3.09 1.27 3.20
CA THR A 40 -1.63 1.34 3.37
C THR A 40 -1.23 2.24 4.53
N ALA A 41 -1.88 3.40 4.66
CA ALA A 41 -1.63 4.31 5.79
C ALA A 41 -1.95 3.61 7.12
N GLU A 42 -3.06 2.90 7.19
CA GLU A 42 -3.45 2.11 8.36
C GLU A 42 -2.42 1.03 8.69
N GLU A 43 -2.04 0.22 7.70
CA GLU A 43 -1.11 -0.89 7.93
C GLU A 43 0.26 -0.42 8.41
N VAL A 44 0.80 0.62 7.77
CA VAL A 44 2.11 1.17 8.15
C VAL A 44 2.06 1.73 9.57
N THR A 45 1.03 2.50 9.89
CA THR A 45 0.84 3.07 11.24
C THR A 45 0.68 1.98 12.28
N ARG A 46 -0.14 0.96 11.99
CA ARG A 46 -0.34 -0.18 12.88
C ARG A 46 0.96 -0.94 13.14
N GLY A 47 1.81 -1.06 12.11
CA GLY A 47 3.12 -1.68 12.25
C GLY A 47 4.02 -0.94 13.25
N TRP A 48 4.07 0.39 13.19
CA TRP A 48 4.83 1.19 14.15
C TRP A 48 4.26 1.10 15.56
N LEU A 49 2.92 1.11 15.71
CA LEU A 49 2.28 0.98 17.01
C LEU A 49 2.57 -0.39 17.64
N ALA A 50 2.54 -1.45 16.84
CA ALA A 50 2.89 -2.79 17.30
C ALA A 50 4.35 -2.86 17.76
N LEU A 51 5.25 -2.21 17.02
CA LEU A 51 6.66 -2.16 17.37
C LEU A 51 6.88 -1.40 18.69
N LEU A 52 6.18 -0.27 18.89
CA LEU A 52 6.21 0.45 20.16
C LEU A 52 5.79 -0.44 21.34
N SER A 53 4.69 -1.18 21.16
CA SER A 53 4.17 -2.07 22.21
C SER A 53 5.15 -3.18 22.56
N SER A 54 6.06 -3.54 21.66
CA SER A 54 7.05 -4.59 21.89
C SER A 54 8.25 -4.11 22.72
N LYS A 55 8.44 -2.79 22.88
CA LYS A 55 9.61 -2.24 23.56
C LYS A 55 9.43 -2.30 25.07
N LYS A 56 10.44 -2.81 25.78
CA LYS A 56 10.44 -2.93 27.23
C LYS A 56 11.04 -1.70 27.92
N LYS A 57 11.92 -0.98 27.23
CA LYS A 57 12.58 0.21 27.75
C LYS A 57 12.14 1.45 27.00
N ARG A 58 11.89 2.55 27.70
CA ARG A 58 11.49 3.83 27.10
C ARG A 58 12.50 4.35 26.09
N ALA A 59 13.81 4.15 26.36
CA ALA A 59 14.85 4.58 25.44
C ALA A 59 14.75 3.88 24.09
N ASP A 60 14.28 2.64 24.05
CA ASP A 60 14.13 1.87 22.80
C ASP A 60 12.92 2.32 21.98
N GLU A 61 12.02 3.08 22.57
CA GLU A 61 10.88 3.67 21.84
C GLU A 61 11.30 4.88 20.98
N ILE A 62 12.41 5.53 21.31
CA ILE A 62 12.83 6.77 20.61
C ILE A 62 12.93 6.59 19.10
N PRO A 63 13.68 5.58 18.57
CA PRO A 63 13.76 5.43 17.12
C PRO A 63 12.43 5.05 16.49
N VAL A 64 11.54 4.36 17.21
CA VAL A 64 10.22 3.99 16.70
C VAL A 64 9.33 5.23 16.54
N TYR A 65 9.33 6.13 17.54
CA TYR A 65 8.59 7.39 17.43
C TYR A 65 9.11 8.27 16.29
N GLN A 66 10.43 8.28 16.07
CA GLN A 66 11.00 9.02 14.95
C GLN A 66 10.49 8.50 13.61
N ARG A 67 10.38 7.18 13.45
CA ARG A 67 9.85 6.55 12.25
C ARG A 67 8.34 6.79 12.09
N LEU A 68 7.61 6.76 13.19
CA LEU A 68 6.17 7.06 13.18
C LEU A 68 5.93 8.51 12.70
N LYS A 69 6.68 9.44 13.24
CA LYS A 69 6.61 10.85 12.81
C LYS A 69 6.91 11.00 11.32
N ARG A 70 7.99 10.36 10.85
CA ARG A 70 8.37 10.41 9.44
C ARG A 70 7.27 9.84 8.54
N SER A 71 6.64 8.72 8.95
CA SER A 71 5.53 8.14 8.20
C SER A 71 4.36 9.09 8.10
N ALA A 72 4.00 9.75 9.22
CA ALA A 72 2.90 10.71 9.22
C ALA A 72 3.18 11.89 8.28
N GLU A 73 4.42 12.41 8.28
CA GLU A 73 4.82 13.48 7.37
C GLU A 73 4.76 13.02 5.92
N MET A 74 5.23 11.81 5.64
CA MET A 74 5.24 11.25 4.29
C MET A 74 3.83 11.04 3.75
N PHE A 75 2.88 10.59 4.59
CA PHE A 75 1.49 10.45 4.16
C PHE A 75 0.87 11.79 3.74
N GLY A 76 1.34 12.90 4.31
CA GLY A 76 0.91 14.24 3.89
C GLY A 76 1.38 14.64 2.48
N GLU A 77 2.39 13.95 1.95
CA GLU A 77 2.95 14.21 0.61
C GLU A 77 2.33 13.32 -0.48
N TRP A 78 1.61 12.26 -0.09
CA TRP A 78 0.97 11.34 -1.03
C TRP A 78 -0.51 11.66 -1.20
N ASP A 79 -1.01 11.43 -2.40
CA ASP A 79 -2.45 11.37 -2.63
C ASP A 79 -2.94 10.02 -2.14
N ILE A 80 -3.93 10.03 -1.26
CA ILE A 80 -4.43 8.83 -0.58
C ILE A 80 -5.87 8.58 -1.02
N LEU A 81 -6.13 7.39 -1.57
CA LEU A 81 -7.47 6.99 -1.97
C LEU A 81 -8.25 6.43 -0.78
N ASP A 82 -9.51 6.82 -0.70
CA ASP A 82 -10.39 6.45 0.40
C ASP A 82 -10.91 5.01 0.31
N TRP A 83 -11.33 4.51 1.45
CA TRP A 83 -12.21 3.35 1.55
C TRP A 83 -13.65 3.87 1.54
N ASP A 84 -14.30 3.79 0.40
CA ASP A 84 -15.64 4.37 0.20
C ASP A 84 -16.70 3.31 -0.14
N ALA A 85 -17.91 3.76 -0.43
CA ALA A 85 -19.02 2.87 -0.73
C ALA A 85 -18.77 2.02 -1.98
N ASP A 86 -18.15 2.60 -3.00
CA ASP A 86 -17.84 1.86 -4.24
C ASP A 86 -16.83 0.74 -3.96
N ALA A 87 -15.78 1.02 -3.18
CA ALA A 87 -14.82 0.02 -2.77
C ALA A 87 -15.47 -1.09 -1.94
N LEU A 88 -16.37 -0.71 -1.04
CA LEU A 88 -17.08 -1.69 -0.21
C LEU A 88 -17.91 -2.67 -1.04
N VAL A 89 -18.64 -2.18 -2.04
CA VAL A 89 -19.43 -3.05 -2.93
C VAL A 89 -18.54 -4.09 -3.62
N ILE A 90 -17.41 -3.65 -4.14
CA ILE A 90 -16.44 -4.55 -4.79
C ILE A 90 -15.87 -5.54 -3.79
N PHE A 91 -15.51 -5.07 -2.60
CA PHE A 91 -14.96 -5.91 -1.53
C PHE A 91 -15.94 -7.03 -1.14
N GLU A 92 -17.21 -6.71 -0.97
CA GLU A 92 -18.22 -7.71 -0.62
C GLU A 92 -18.39 -8.76 -1.72
N ASP A 93 -18.29 -8.37 -2.99
CA ASP A 93 -18.28 -9.32 -4.11
C ASP A 93 -17.04 -10.22 -4.08
N LEU A 94 -15.86 -9.64 -3.87
CA LEU A 94 -14.61 -10.41 -3.79
C LEU A 94 -14.62 -11.40 -2.62
N ARG A 95 -15.18 -11.01 -1.47
CA ARG A 95 -15.30 -11.91 -0.31
C ARG A 95 -16.10 -13.16 -0.65
N LYS A 96 -17.16 -13.01 -1.41
CA LYS A 96 -18.01 -14.15 -1.82
C LYS A 96 -17.25 -15.16 -2.68
N ARG A 97 -16.21 -14.72 -3.36
CA ARG A 97 -15.38 -15.59 -4.22
C ARG A 97 -14.36 -16.42 -3.43
N ARG A 98 -14.22 -16.20 -2.14
CA ARG A 98 -13.35 -16.96 -1.22
C ARG A 98 -11.90 -17.02 -1.70
N LEU A 99 -11.37 -15.89 -2.18
CA LEU A 99 -9.98 -15.78 -2.58
C LEU A 99 -9.06 -15.90 -1.37
N LYS A 100 -7.95 -16.64 -1.54
CA LYS A 100 -6.94 -16.75 -0.48
C LYS A 100 -6.03 -15.54 -0.50
N MET A 101 -6.42 -14.51 0.24
CA MET A 101 -5.62 -13.30 0.42
C MET A 101 -6.06 -12.61 1.71
N SER A 102 -5.19 -11.77 2.25
CA SER A 102 -5.51 -11.04 3.48
C SER A 102 -6.65 -10.06 3.25
N THR A 103 -7.36 -9.72 4.33
CA THR A 103 -8.42 -8.72 4.27
C THR A 103 -7.88 -7.37 3.79
N ALA A 104 -6.69 -6.98 4.25
CA ALA A 104 -6.05 -5.73 3.84
C ALA A 104 -5.77 -5.72 2.33
N ASP A 105 -5.17 -6.79 1.80
CA ASP A 105 -4.89 -6.90 0.36
C ASP A 105 -6.18 -6.86 -0.46
N MET A 106 -7.22 -7.53 0.01
CA MET A 106 -8.53 -7.53 -0.67
C MET A 106 -9.14 -6.13 -0.68
N LYS A 107 -8.99 -5.35 0.40
CA LYS A 107 -9.43 -3.96 0.45
C LYS A 107 -8.65 -3.09 -0.53
N ILE A 108 -7.33 -3.26 -0.59
CA ILE A 108 -6.48 -2.53 -1.54
C ILE A 108 -6.90 -2.85 -2.98
N ALA A 109 -7.09 -4.13 -3.29
CA ALA A 109 -7.56 -4.56 -4.62
C ALA A 109 -8.92 -3.93 -4.96
N SER A 110 -9.83 -3.86 -3.99
CA SER A 110 -11.15 -3.26 -4.16
C SER A 110 -11.07 -1.77 -4.48
N ILE A 111 -10.19 -1.04 -3.81
CA ILE A 111 -9.95 0.38 -4.09
C ILE A 111 -9.37 0.54 -5.50
N ALA A 112 -8.41 -0.30 -5.87
CA ALA A 112 -7.83 -0.26 -7.21
C ALA A 112 -8.88 -0.49 -8.30
N LEU A 113 -9.73 -1.50 -8.12
CA LEU A 113 -10.82 -1.79 -9.07
C LEU A 113 -11.83 -0.66 -9.14
N ALA A 114 -12.18 -0.04 -8.01
CA ALA A 114 -13.12 1.08 -7.98
C ALA A 114 -12.65 2.28 -8.79
N HIS A 115 -11.34 2.46 -8.90
CA HIS A 115 -10.72 3.56 -9.67
C HIS A 115 -10.20 3.13 -11.03
N ASP A 116 -10.42 1.88 -11.43
CA ASP A 116 -9.86 1.30 -12.66
C ASP A 116 -8.33 1.53 -12.71
N ALA A 117 -7.68 1.34 -11.58
CA ALA A 117 -6.26 1.60 -11.41
C ALA A 117 -5.43 0.33 -11.62
N THR A 118 -4.17 0.52 -12.00
CA THR A 118 -3.16 -0.55 -11.97
C THR A 118 -2.57 -0.63 -10.57
N LEU A 119 -2.49 -1.83 -9.99
CA LEU A 119 -1.89 -2.04 -8.68
C LEU A 119 -0.41 -2.39 -8.85
N LEU A 120 0.45 -1.65 -8.15
CA LEU A 120 1.87 -1.98 -8.08
C LEU A 120 2.12 -2.88 -6.87
N THR A 121 2.64 -4.07 -7.14
CA THR A 121 2.88 -5.09 -6.12
C THR A 121 4.04 -5.99 -6.51
N GLN A 122 4.74 -6.51 -5.52
CA GLN A 122 5.67 -7.62 -5.72
C GLN A 122 4.98 -8.97 -5.57
N ASN A 123 3.76 -8.97 -5.01
CA ASN A 123 2.97 -10.19 -4.78
C ASN A 123 2.02 -10.44 -5.95
N MET A 124 2.59 -10.64 -7.13
CA MET A 124 1.83 -10.87 -8.37
C MET A 124 0.93 -12.09 -8.28
N HIS A 125 1.40 -13.14 -7.61
CA HIS A 125 0.66 -14.40 -7.49
C HIS A 125 -0.70 -14.22 -6.81
N ASP A 126 -0.73 -13.55 -5.66
CA ASP A 126 -1.98 -13.38 -4.92
C ASP A 126 -2.94 -12.43 -5.63
N PHE A 127 -2.45 -11.29 -6.11
CA PHE A 127 -3.31 -10.30 -6.75
C PHE A 127 -3.77 -10.73 -8.14
N ALA A 128 -3.08 -11.66 -8.82
CA ALA A 128 -3.52 -12.22 -10.09
C ALA A 128 -4.84 -12.99 -9.95
N LYS A 129 -5.19 -13.42 -8.73
CA LYS A 129 -6.46 -14.12 -8.45
C LYS A 129 -7.67 -13.19 -8.51
N VAL A 130 -7.47 -11.88 -8.47
CA VAL A 130 -8.56 -10.89 -8.45
C VAL A 130 -9.01 -10.61 -9.88
N PRO A 131 -10.27 -10.95 -10.24
CA PRO A 131 -10.75 -10.73 -11.60
C PRO A 131 -10.72 -9.26 -12.00
N GLY A 132 -10.17 -8.97 -13.17
CA GLY A 132 -10.16 -7.64 -13.75
C GLY A 132 -9.10 -6.69 -13.21
N LEU A 133 -8.31 -7.11 -12.23
CA LEU A 133 -7.27 -6.28 -11.64
C LEU A 133 -5.99 -6.31 -12.50
N ARG A 134 -5.51 -5.15 -12.91
CA ARG A 134 -4.21 -5.02 -13.57
C ARG A 134 -3.13 -4.84 -12.51
N VAL A 135 -2.05 -5.62 -12.61
CA VAL A 135 -0.94 -5.60 -11.65
C VAL A 135 0.39 -5.45 -12.38
N GLU A 136 1.30 -4.68 -11.79
CA GLU A 136 2.67 -4.51 -12.28
C GLU A 136 3.64 -4.48 -11.09
N ASN A 137 4.89 -4.81 -11.34
CA ASN A 137 5.96 -4.69 -10.36
C ASN A 137 6.96 -3.65 -10.87
N TRP A 138 7.09 -2.54 -10.15
CA TRP A 138 8.01 -1.45 -10.50
C TRP A 138 9.31 -1.48 -9.70
N LEU A 139 9.57 -2.55 -8.96
CA LEU A 139 10.78 -2.69 -8.14
C LEU A 139 11.84 -3.60 -8.78
N ASP A 140 11.51 -4.25 -9.87
CA ASP A 140 12.43 -5.12 -10.61
C ASP A 140 12.93 -4.45 -11.90
#